data_0957320d53d814748c09f0c14683ca87
#
_entry.id   0957320d53d814748c09f0c14683ca87
#
_cell.length_a   1.000
_cell.length_b   1.000
_cell.length_c   1.000
_cell.angle_alpha   90.00
_cell.angle_beta   90.00
_cell.angle_gamma   90.00
#
_symmetry.space_group_name_H-M   'P 1'
#
loop_
_entity.id
_entity.type
_entity.pdbx_description
1 polymer ?
#
loop_
_entity_poly.entity_id
_entity_poly.type
_entity_poly.pdbx_seq_one_letter_code
_entity_poly.pdbx_strand_id
1 'polypeptide(L)'
;MKKRLHIIILAAIFVLMAVGVHLAQEFRFYNIESNDLLLYDWADIFAKLAKTGGLATFLASFLTQFMRVPFAGTVIVSGIYLLSARLLYRILSRRTDSAAMSGFAFLPAAFLFLCMENDYYRFQGHIAFILMLAALYAYVSISKEKVRYVAGIIFIPLLYQAAGSVALVFVLSAALWEVCSSGLKGLVALMYPAVLLLTAWLYVTCSLVNGWEHALTPFFYYDWPSTYYFPIYAWALVPALILVSWMTERLGPKPAKAMAVFGLVLAFFIAGNLYDKVHSRSYYRLIQEQYWAENGDWDRIIETADRRQPTFLVSYLNLALAQKGLLVKNFR
;
A
#
# COMPACT_ATOMS: atom_id res chain seq x y z
N MET A 1 23.94 -3.36 -23.82
CA MET A 1 23.16 -4.60 -23.63
C MET A 1 22.56 -4.74 -22.23
N LYS A 2 23.34 -4.69 -21.13
CA LYS A 2 22.83 -4.88 -19.74
C LYS A 2 21.69 -3.91 -19.33
N LYS A 3 21.74 -2.62 -19.70
CA LYS A 3 20.68 -1.64 -19.39
C LYS A 3 19.33 -1.97 -20.06
N ARG A 4 19.36 -2.39 -21.35
CA ARG A 4 18.14 -2.77 -22.08
C ARG A 4 17.48 -4.01 -21.49
N LEU A 5 18.28 -5.03 -21.14
CA LEU A 5 17.78 -6.25 -20.49
C LEU A 5 17.11 -5.94 -19.14
N HIS A 6 17.68 -5.04 -18.33
CA HIS A 6 17.10 -4.64 -17.07
C HIS A 6 15.75 -3.93 -17.23
N ILE A 7 15.63 -3.05 -18.24
CA ILE A 7 14.35 -2.40 -18.57
C ILE A 7 13.29 -3.41 -19.00
N ILE A 8 13.67 -4.37 -19.85
CA ILE A 8 12.77 -5.44 -20.32
C ILE A 8 12.25 -6.29 -19.14
N ILE A 9 13.14 -6.66 -18.21
CA ILE A 9 12.75 -7.43 -17.02
C ILE A 9 11.78 -6.63 -16.15
N LEU A 10 12.05 -5.37 -15.89
CA LEU A 10 11.14 -4.52 -15.11
C LEU A 10 9.79 -4.32 -15.80
N ALA A 11 9.78 -4.15 -17.11
CA ALA A 11 8.55 -4.06 -17.89
C ALA A 11 7.75 -5.38 -17.84
N ALA A 12 8.41 -6.53 -17.94
CA ALA A 12 7.77 -7.83 -17.81
C ALA A 12 7.15 -8.04 -16.42
N ILE A 13 7.87 -7.68 -15.35
CA ILE A 13 7.35 -7.75 -13.98
C ILE A 13 6.15 -6.81 -13.83
N PHE A 14 6.23 -5.58 -14.37
CA PHE A 14 5.12 -4.63 -14.32
C PHE A 14 3.87 -5.18 -15.03
N VAL A 15 4.02 -5.73 -16.23
CA VAL A 15 2.90 -6.33 -16.97
C VAL A 15 2.29 -7.50 -16.20
N LEU A 16 3.13 -8.39 -15.64
CA LEU A 16 2.65 -9.51 -14.83
C LEU A 16 1.87 -9.04 -13.60
N MET A 17 2.37 -8.02 -12.90
CA MET A 17 1.68 -7.41 -11.78
C MET A 17 0.37 -6.74 -12.23
N ALA A 18 0.38 -6.02 -13.35
CA ALA A 18 -0.81 -5.36 -13.88
C ALA A 18 -1.90 -6.37 -14.26
N VAL A 19 -1.54 -7.49 -14.88
CA VAL A 19 -2.49 -8.58 -15.15
C VAL A 19 -3.07 -9.13 -13.85
N GLY A 20 -2.25 -9.42 -12.86
CA GLY A 20 -2.72 -9.93 -11.56
C GLY A 20 -3.64 -8.94 -10.83
N VAL A 21 -3.27 -7.66 -10.80
CA VAL A 21 -4.08 -6.59 -10.19
C VAL A 21 -5.39 -6.40 -10.94
N HIS A 22 -5.38 -6.41 -12.28
CA HIS A 22 -6.59 -6.27 -13.08
C HIS A 22 -7.58 -7.42 -12.82
N LEU A 23 -7.11 -8.66 -12.91
CA LEU A 23 -7.96 -9.84 -12.70
C LEU A 23 -8.54 -9.92 -11.27
N ALA A 24 -7.77 -9.44 -10.27
CA ALA A 24 -8.18 -9.55 -8.89
C ALA A 24 -9.03 -8.36 -8.40
N GLN A 25 -8.81 -7.15 -8.93
CA GLN A 25 -9.25 -5.92 -8.26
C GLN A 25 -9.95 -4.91 -9.19
N GLU A 26 -10.26 -5.26 -10.44
CA GLU A 26 -10.83 -4.33 -11.43
C GLU A 26 -12.05 -3.55 -10.88
N PHE A 27 -13.03 -4.26 -10.34
CA PHE A 27 -14.26 -3.62 -9.83
C PHE A 27 -14.05 -2.87 -8.52
N ARG A 28 -13.02 -3.19 -7.73
CA ARG A 28 -12.69 -2.43 -6.52
C ARG A 28 -12.26 -1.00 -6.82
N PHE A 29 -11.64 -0.75 -7.97
CA PHE A 29 -11.23 0.59 -8.36
C PHE A 29 -12.42 1.54 -8.47
N TYR A 30 -13.56 1.07 -8.95
CA TYR A 30 -14.80 1.86 -9.00
C TYR A 30 -15.33 2.18 -7.61
N ASN A 31 -15.28 1.20 -6.68
CA ASN A 31 -15.70 1.41 -5.31
C ASN A 31 -14.77 2.40 -4.57
N ILE A 32 -13.46 2.31 -4.78
CA ILE A 32 -12.49 3.22 -4.18
C ILE A 32 -12.71 4.64 -4.68
N GLU A 33 -12.92 4.85 -5.97
CA GLU A 33 -13.18 6.17 -6.55
C GLU A 33 -14.48 6.77 -6.01
N SER A 34 -15.56 5.98 -5.89
CA SER A 34 -16.83 6.46 -5.37
C SER A 34 -16.78 6.89 -3.90
N ASN A 35 -15.83 6.36 -3.12
CA ASN A 35 -15.70 6.65 -1.68
C ASN A 35 -14.69 7.77 -1.37
N ASP A 36 -13.86 8.20 -2.33
CA ASP A 36 -12.80 9.21 -2.11
C ASP A 36 -12.89 10.34 -3.13
N LEU A 37 -13.74 11.32 -2.83
CA LEU A 37 -13.96 12.49 -3.68
C LEU A 37 -12.90 13.57 -3.41
N LEU A 38 -12.30 14.10 -4.48
CA LEU A 38 -11.53 15.34 -4.45
C LEU A 38 -12.34 16.46 -5.14
N LEU A 39 -12.67 17.49 -4.40
CA LEU A 39 -13.18 18.72 -5.00
C LEU A 39 -11.99 19.56 -5.48
N TYR A 40 -12.07 20.08 -6.73
CA TYR A 40 -11.05 20.97 -7.28
C TYR A 40 -11.26 22.41 -6.78
N ASP A 41 -11.41 22.52 -5.46
CA ASP A 41 -11.49 23.78 -4.74
C ASP A 41 -10.31 23.90 -3.78
N TRP A 42 -9.73 25.10 -3.71
CA TRP A 42 -8.58 25.36 -2.83
C TRP A 42 -8.91 25.10 -1.36
N ALA A 43 -10.15 25.34 -0.92
CA ALA A 43 -10.57 25.09 0.46
C ALA A 43 -10.51 23.60 0.80
N ASP A 44 -10.99 22.72 -0.09
CA ASP A 44 -10.91 21.25 0.11
C ASP A 44 -9.47 20.76 0.08
N ILE A 45 -8.66 21.23 -0.88
CA ILE A 45 -7.24 20.87 -1.00
C ILE A 45 -6.48 21.24 0.28
N PHE A 46 -6.62 22.48 0.77
CA PHE A 46 -5.97 22.90 2.01
C PHE A 46 -6.51 22.17 3.22
N ALA A 47 -7.81 21.89 3.29
CA ALA A 47 -8.41 21.11 4.37
C ALA A 47 -7.86 19.67 4.43
N LYS A 48 -7.65 19.03 3.27
CA LYS A 48 -7.00 17.71 3.18
C LYS A 48 -5.53 17.77 3.62
N LEU A 49 -4.76 18.74 3.09
CA LEU A 49 -3.33 18.88 3.39
C LEU A 49 -3.05 19.25 4.86
N ALA A 50 -3.96 19.98 5.51
CA ALA A 50 -3.83 20.37 6.91
C ALA A 50 -4.04 19.20 7.89
N LYS A 51 -4.75 18.15 7.47
CA LYS A 51 -4.96 16.95 8.32
C LYS A 51 -3.66 16.17 8.50
N THR A 52 -3.58 15.40 9.58
CA THR A 52 -2.52 14.41 9.78
C THR A 52 -2.54 13.41 8.62
N GLY A 53 -1.37 13.10 8.06
CA GLY A 53 -1.29 12.30 6.83
C GLY A 53 -1.79 13.03 5.59
N GLY A 54 -1.85 14.38 5.62
CA GLY A 54 -2.54 15.19 4.63
C GLY A 54 -1.99 15.08 3.21
N LEU A 55 -0.67 15.00 3.05
CA LEU A 55 -0.09 14.82 1.73
C LEU A 55 -0.45 13.45 1.13
N ALA A 56 -0.43 12.39 1.94
CA ALA A 56 -0.84 11.06 1.49
C ALA A 56 -2.34 11.03 1.15
N THR A 57 -3.18 11.70 1.95
CA THR A 57 -4.62 11.85 1.68
C THR A 57 -4.87 12.57 0.36
N PHE A 58 -4.24 13.73 0.17
CA PHE A 58 -4.41 14.52 -1.05
C PHE A 58 -3.96 13.75 -2.30
N LEU A 59 -2.78 13.14 -2.27
CA LEU A 59 -2.28 12.35 -3.40
C LEU A 59 -3.14 11.11 -3.67
N ALA A 60 -3.65 10.46 -2.62
CA ALA A 60 -4.58 9.35 -2.78
C ALA A 60 -5.87 9.80 -3.47
N SER A 61 -6.53 10.84 -2.93
CA SER A 61 -7.77 11.39 -3.53
C SER A 61 -7.55 11.90 -4.96
N PHE A 62 -6.37 12.42 -5.28
CA PHE A 62 -6.03 12.82 -6.65
C PHE A 62 -5.91 11.60 -7.59
N LEU A 63 -5.26 10.53 -7.17
CA LEU A 63 -5.05 9.34 -8.00
C LEU A 63 -6.32 8.50 -8.16
N THR A 64 -7.16 8.44 -7.11
CA THR A 64 -8.41 7.65 -7.13
C THR A 64 -9.40 8.15 -8.16
N GLN A 65 -9.40 9.44 -8.51
CA GLN A 65 -10.26 9.98 -9.55
C GLN A 65 -10.04 9.41 -10.95
N PHE A 66 -8.86 8.86 -11.19
CA PHE A 66 -8.55 8.21 -12.46
C PHE A 66 -8.91 6.72 -12.47
N MET A 67 -9.31 6.13 -11.34
CA MET A 67 -9.54 4.69 -11.22
C MET A 67 -10.76 4.22 -12.01
N ARG A 68 -11.72 5.10 -12.32
CA ARG A 68 -12.87 4.80 -13.17
C ARG A 68 -12.52 4.71 -14.67
N VAL A 69 -11.41 5.30 -15.07
CA VAL A 69 -10.93 5.19 -16.45
C VAL A 69 -10.44 3.76 -16.70
N PRO A 70 -10.85 3.11 -17.80
CA PRO A 70 -10.43 1.74 -18.09
C PRO A 70 -8.92 1.55 -17.98
N PHE A 71 -8.49 0.51 -17.29
CA PHE A 71 -7.10 0.16 -17.01
C PHE A 71 -6.28 1.18 -16.16
N ALA A 72 -6.76 2.42 -15.94
CA ALA A 72 -5.99 3.41 -15.22
C ALA A 72 -5.75 3.01 -13.76
N GLY A 73 -6.77 2.48 -13.05
CA GLY A 73 -6.62 1.93 -11.71
C GLY A 73 -5.56 0.83 -11.65
N THR A 74 -5.59 -0.09 -12.60
CA THR A 74 -4.59 -1.16 -12.75
C THR A 74 -3.17 -0.62 -12.88
N VAL A 75 -2.97 0.37 -13.75
CA VAL A 75 -1.65 0.99 -14.00
C VAL A 75 -1.16 1.76 -12.77
N ILE A 76 -2.03 2.54 -12.13
CA ILE A 76 -1.72 3.31 -10.92
C ILE A 76 -1.29 2.37 -9.80
N VAL A 77 -2.09 1.36 -9.47
CA VAL A 77 -1.83 0.45 -8.35
C VAL A 77 -0.59 -0.40 -8.60
N SER A 78 -0.43 -0.96 -9.82
CA SER A 78 0.77 -1.71 -10.19
C SER A 78 2.02 -0.83 -10.18
N GLY A 79 1.90 0.43 -10.61
CA GLY A 79 2.96 1.43 -10.53
C GLY A 79 3.39 1.72 -9.09
N ILE A 80 2.44 1.82 -8.17
CA ILE A 80 2.68 2.01 -6.73
C ILE A 80 3.47 0.81 -6.16
N TYR A 81 3.07 -0.42 -6.48
CA TYR A 81 3.77 -1.62 -6.00
C TYR A 81 5.18 -1.73 -6.56
N LEU A 82 5.35 -1.47 -7.86
CA LEU A 82 6.67 -1.47 -8.49
C LEU A 82 7.58 -0.36 -7.93
N LEU A 83 7.03 0.85 -7.71
CA LEU A 83 7.76 1.97 -7.11
C LEU A 83 8.19 1.66 -5.68
N SER A 84 7.29 1.07 -4.88
CA SER A 84 7.60 0.63 -3.52
C SER A 84 8.74 -0.38 -3.49
N ALA A 85 8.66 -1.43 -4.33
CA ALA A 85 9.72 -2.42 -4.46
C ALA A 85 11.05 -1.79 -4.94
N ARG A 86 10.98 -0.85 -5.90
CA ARG A 86 12.15 -0.16 -6.43
C ARG A 86 12.84 0.72 -5.40
N LEU A 87 12.06 1.49 -4.62
CA LEU A 87 12.59 2.34 -3.55
C LEU A 87 13.24 1.47 -2.46
N LEU A 88 12.55 0.42 -2.02
CA LEU A 88 13.09 -0.49 -1.02
C LEU A 88 14.38 -1.17 -1.52
N TYR A 89 14.40 -1.68 -2.75
CA TYR A 89 15.62 -2.23 -3.34
C TYR A 89 16.77 -1.21 -3.34
N ARG A 90 16.50 0.05 -3.69
CA ARG A 90 17.51 1.11 -3.65
C ARG A 90 18.03 1.41 -2.26
N ILE A 91 17.20 1.31 -1.23
CA ILE A 91 17.62 1.43 0.17
C ILE A 91 18.56 0.27 0.52
N LEU A 92 18.13 -0.96 0.24
CA LEU A 92 18.90 -2.16 0.54
C LEU A 92 20.24 -2.21 -0.20
N SER A 93 20.26 -1.78 -1.48
CA SER A 93 21.47 -1.76 -2.32
C SER A 93 22.51 -0.70 -1.90
N ARG A 94 22.19 0.19 -0.98
CA ARG A 94 23.19 1.08 -0.35
C ARG A 94 24.14 0.34 0.59
N ARG A 95 23.74 -0.85 1.05
CA ARG A 95 24.54 -1.67 1.96
C ARG A 95 25.18 -2.85 1.26
N THR A 96 24.43 -3.53 0.43
CA THR A 96 24.90 -4.73 -0.23
C THR A 96 24.59 -4.64 -1.72
N ASP A 97 25.62 -4.79 -2.54
CA ASP A 97 25.48 -4.82 -4.01
C ASP A 97 24.81 -6.12 -4.51
N SER A 98 24.16 -6.84 -3.60
CA SER A 98 23.54 -8.12 -3.89
C SER A 98 22.26 -7.96 -4.69
N ALA A 99 22.26 -8.44 -5.92
CA ALA A 99 21.04 -8.61 -6.72
C ALA A 99 19.98 -9.48 -6.01
N ALA A 100 20.38 -10.27 -5.00
CA ALA A 100 19.48 -11.09 -4.19
C ALA A 100 18.35 -10.28 -3.57
N MET A 101 18.64 -9.07 -3.08
CA MET A 101 17.62 -8.22 -2.42
C MET A 101 16.57 -7.68 -3.39
N SER A 102 16.79 -7.73 -4.70
CA SER A 102 15.84 -7.19 -5.69
C SER A 102 14.50 -7.92 -5.69
N GLY A 103 14.47 -9.24 -5.48
CA GLY A 103 13.24 -10.03 -5.39
C GLY A 103 12.54 -9.85 -4.04
N PHE A 104 13.29 -9.87 -2.94
CA PHE A 104 12.72 -9.68 -1.60
C PHE A 104 12.10 -8.32 -1.40
N ALA A 105 12.54 -7.29 -2.14
CA ALA A 105 11.94 -5.96 -2.10
C ALA A 105 10.45 -5.94 -2.54
N PHE A 106 9.95 -6.98 -3.21
CA PHE A 106 8.54 -7.13 -3.58
C PHE A 106 7.66 -7.67 -2.44
N LEU A 107 8.23 -8.23 -1.37
CA LEU A 107 7.45 -8.80 -0.27
C LEU A 107 6.49 -7.79 0.40
N PRO A 108 6.90 -6.55 0.75
CA PRO A 108 5.95 -5.58 1.27
C PRO A 108 4.82 -5.25 0.28
N ALA A 109 5.12 -5.19 -1.02
CA ALA A 109 4.11 -4.92 -2.05
C ALA A 109 3.05 -6.06 -2.13
N ALA A 110 3.44 -7.31 -1.88
CA ALA A 110 2.51 -8.44 -1.81
C ALA A 110 1.49 -8.27 -0.66
N PHE A 111 1.92 -7.80 0.51
CA PHE A 111 1.01 -7.51 1.61
C PHE A 111 0.17 -6.26 1.36
N LEU A 112 0.71 -5.24 0.70
CA LEU A 112 -0.06 -4.08 0.28
C LEU A 112 -1.15 -4.45 -0.74
N PHE A 113 -0.87 -5.40 -1.66
CA PHE A 113 -1.88 -5.93 -2.56
C PHE A 113 -3.05 -6.56 -1.79
N LEU A 114 -2.77 -7.33 -0.73
CA LEU A 114 -3.80 -7.93 0.13
C LEU A 114 -4.58 -6.88 0.94
N CYS A 115 -3.98 -5.72 1.24
CA CYS A 115 -4.70 -4.62 1.91
C CYS A 115 -5.86 -4.10 1.07
N MET A 116 -5.75 -4.12 -0.26
CA MET A 116 -6.82 -3.71 -1.18
C MET A 116 -8.06 -4.61 -1.11
N GLU A 117 -7.94 -5.84 -0.55
CA GLU A 117 -9.06 -6.74 -0.35
C GLU A 117 -9.93 -6.36 0.88
N ASN A 118 -9.44 -5.45 1.69
CA ASN A 118 -10.18 -4.91 2.83
C ASN A 118 -10.80 -3.55 2.47
N ASP A 119 -12.13 -3.50 2.43
CA ASP A 119 -12.89 -2.32 2.02
C ASP A 119 -12.76 -1.14 2.96
N TYR A 120 -12.36 -1.40 4.20
CA TYR A 120 -12.13 -0.36 5.20
C TYR A 120 -10.71 0.22 5.16
N TYR A 121 -9.79 -0.40 4.38
CA TYR A 121 -8.43 0.11 4.24
C TYR A 121 -8.36 1.16 3.14
N ARG A 122 -8.11 2.39 3.52
CA ARG A 122 -8.04 3.54 2.60
C ARG A 122 -6.82 3.48 1.70
N PHE A 123 -6.99 3.86 0.44
CA PHE A 123 -5.90 3.94 -0.55
C PHE A 123 -4.75 4.86 -0.12
N GLN A 124 -5.04 5.83 0.75
CA GLN A 124 -4.06 6.69 1.42
C GLN A 124 -2.89 5.90 2.05
N GLY A 125 -3.14 4.72 2.61
CA GLY A 125 -2.09 3.90 3.22
C GLY A 125 -1.01 3.43 2.24
N HIS A 126 -1.37 3.19 0.99
CA HIS A 126 -0.41 2.84 -0.07
C HIS A 126 0.50 4.03 -0.41
N ILE A 127 -0.08 5.23 -0.51
CA ILE A 127 0.67 6.45 -0.79
C ILE A 127 1.57 6.82 0.39
N ALA A 128 1.05 6.70 1.61
CA ALA A 128 1.82 6.91 2.84
C ALA A 128 3.06 6.01 2.90
N PHE A 129 2.92 4.74 2.51
CA PHE A 129 4.03 3.79 2.48
C PHE A 129 5.12 4.21 1.46
N ILE A 130 4.73 4.70 0.28
CA ILE A 130 5.69 5.24 -0.71
C ILE A 130 6.40 6.48 -0.16
N LEU A 131 5.66 7.41 0.46
CA LEU A 131 6.25 8.62 1.05
C LEU A 131 7.25 8.26 2.14
N MET A 132 6.95 7.28 2.98
CA MET A 132 7.86 6.75 3.98
C MET A 132 9.13 6.16 3.35
N LEU A 133 9.00 5.31 2.31
CA LEU A 133 10.17 4.75 1.60
C LEU A 133 10.99 5.83 0.92
N ALA A 134 10.36 6.86 0.35
CA ALA A 134 11.05 7.99 -0.27
C ALA A 134 11.83 8.80 0.78
N ALA A 135 11.24 9.08 1.94
CA ALA A 135 11.89 9.74 3.06
C ALA A 135 13.08 8.90 3.59
N LEU A 136 12.88 7.58 3.74
CA LEU A 136 13.93 6.67 4.17
C LEU A 136 15.08 6.60 3.14
N TYR A 137 14.76 6.57 1.84
CA TYR A 137 15.77 6.63 0.78
C TYR A 137 16.57 7.95 0.80
N ALA A 138 15.88 9.08 0.97
CA ALA A 138 16.52 10.37 1.13
C ALA A 138 17.45 10.38 2.36
N TYR A 139 16.97 9.89 3.51
CA TYR A 139 17.70 9.75 4.74
C TYR A 139 19.00 8.94 4.59
N VAL A 140 18.91 7.71 4.06
CA VAL A 140 20.09 6.84 3.89
C VAL A 140 21.04 7.34 2.80
N SER A 141 20.61 8.29 1.97
CA SER A 141 21.45 8.92 0.95
C SER A 141 22.36 10.03 1.50
N ILE A 142 22.11 10.49 2.73
CA ILE A 142 22.95 11.49 3.40
C ILE A 142 24.25 10.86 3.86
N SER A 143 25.37 11.27 3.28
CA SER A 143 26.69 10.68 3.56
C SER A 143 27.26 11.11 4.92
N LYS A 144 26.98 12.37 5.35
CA LYS A 144 27.52 12.91 6.61
C LYS A 144 26.65 12.44 7.79
N GLU A 145 27.20 11.63 8.68
CA GLU A 145 26.52 11.03 9.83
C GLU A 145 25.80 12.06 10.71
N LYS A 146 26.49 13.14 11.12
CA LYS A 146 25.87 14.20 11.94
C LYS A 146 24.68 14.86 11.27
N VAL A 147 24.79 15.13 9.94
CA VAL A 147 23.68 15.72 9.16
C VAL A 147 22.52 14.74 9.07
N ARG A 148 22.81 13.46 8.92
CA ARG A 148 21.80 12.40 8.84
C ARG A 148 21.05 12.27 10.17
N TYR A 149 21.72 12.36 11.34
CA TYR A 149 21.04 12.37 12.64
C TYR A 149 20.07 13.55 12.78
N VAL A 150 20.49 14.75 12.42
CA VAL A 150 19.63 15.96 12.44
C VAL A 150 18.47 15.80 11.46
N ALA A 151 18.75 15.32 10.24
CA ALA A 151 17.71 15.05 9.24
C ALA A 151 16.68 14.05 9.75
N GLY A 152 17.09 12.99 10.46
CA GLY A 152 16.17 12.03 11.05
C GLY A 152 15.19 12.66 12.02
N ILE A 153 15.67 13.55 12.90
CA ILE A 153 14.82 14.29 13.85
C ILE A 153 13.79 15.17 13.13
N ILE A 154 14.21 15.84 12.05
CA ILE A 154 13.34 16.73 11.26
C ILE A 154 12.33 15.91 10.41
N PHE A 155 12.78 14.81 9.83
CA PHE A 155 11.93 13.98 8.96
C PHE A 155 10.78 13.33 9.72
N ILE A 156 10.93 13.01 11.01
CA ILE A 156 9.90 12.35 11.80
C ILE A 156 8.61 13.18 11.87
N PRO A 157 8.59 14.42 12.39
CA PRO A 157 7.35 15.21 12.44
C PRO A 157 6.85 15.60 11.05
N LEU A 158 7.74 15.88 10.10
CA LEU A 158 7.34 16.19 8.71
C LEU A 158 6.66 14.99 8.04
N LEU A 159 7.22 13.79 8.21
CA LEU A 159 6.63 12.57 7.66
C LEU A 159 5.33 12.22 8.37
N TYR A 160 5.25 12.46 9.69
CA TYR A 160 4.01 12.24 10.44
C TYR A 160 2.88 13.14 9.94
N GLN A 161 3.17 14.42 9.70
CA GLN A 161 2.21 15.36 9.11
C GLN A 161 1.85 14.96 7.67
N ALA A 162 2.82 14.54 6.87
CA ALA A 162 2.62 14.23 5.45
C ALA A 162 1.94 12.88 5.21
N ALA A 163 2.28 11.86 6.01
CA ALA A 163 1.91 10.47 5.77
C ALA A 163 1.21 9.79 6.97
N GLY A 164 1.30 10.30 8.19
CA GLY A 164 0.66 9.74 9.39
C GLY A 164 1.50 8.68 10.09
N SER A 165 0.84 7.69 10.69
CA SER A 165 1.43 6.68 11.59
C SER A 165 2.53 5.81 10.96
N VAL A 166 2.63 5.72 9.62
CA VAL A 166 3.73 5.03 8.92
C VAL A 166 5.11 5.61 9.25
N ALA A 167 5.17 6.82 9.83
CA ALA A 167 6.40 7.39 10.38
C ALA A 167 7.07 6.46 11.42
N LEU A 168 6.32 5.58 12.07
CA LEU A 168 6.89 4.52 12.93
C LEU A 168 7.85 3.61 12.16
N VAL A 169 7.50 3.22 10.94
CA VAL A 169 8.34 2.36 10.09
C VAL A 169 9.64 3.08 9.72
N PHE A 170 9.54 4.38 9.40
CA PHE A 170 10.72 5.22 9.16
C PHE A 170 11.63 5.23 10.38
N VAL A 171 11.08 5.48 11.58
CA VAL A 171 11.84 5.56 12.82
C VAL A 171 12.56 4.24 13.11
N LEU A 172 11.84 3.11 13.05
CA LEU A 172 12.43 1.79 13.30
C LEU A 172 13.52 1.46 12.26
N SER A 173 13.25 1.77 10.99
CA SER A 173 14.19 1.50 9.90
C SER A 173 15.43 2.39 9.95
N ALA A 174 15.26 3.68 10.26
CA ALA A 174 16.37 4.63 10.40
C ALA A 174 17.24 4.31 11.64
N ALA A 175 16.62 4.01 12.79
CA ALA A 175 17.36 3.60 13.98
C ALA A 175 18.17 2.32 13.72
N LEU A 176 17.54 1.31 13.13
CA LEU A 176 18.21 0.06 12.77
C LEU A 176 19.34 0.30 11.76
N TRP A 177 19.12 1.16 10.76
CA TRP A 177 20.16 1.54 9.81
C TRP A 177 21.39 2.11 10.50
N GLU A 178 21.23 3.03 11.46
CA GLU A 178 22.35 3.63 12.20
C GLU A 178 23.08 2.61 13.06
N VAL A 179 22.35 1.81 13.85
CA VAL A 179 22.95 0.77 14.68
C VAL A 179 23.76 -0.22 13.83
N CYS A 180 23.21 -0.63 12.69
CA CYS A 180 23.90 -1.54 11.78
C CYS A 180 25.09 -0.89 11.05
N SER A 181 25.09 0.46 10.84
CA SER A 181 26.15 1.18 10.13
C SER A 181 27.28 1.62 11.04
N SER A 182 26.95 2.17 12.21
CA SER A 182 27.89 2.89 13.09
C SER A 182 28.12 2.18 14.43
N GLY A 183 27.51 0.99 14.64
CA GLY A 183 27.62 0.22 15.87
C GLY A 183 27.17 1.01 17.10
N LEU A 184 28.01 1.08 18.16
CA LEU A 184 27.67 1.79 19.39
C LEU A 184 27.38 3.29 19.19
N LYS A 185 28.03 3.95 18.24
CA LYS A 185 27.71 5.35 17.89
C LYS A 185 26.32 5.51 17.31
N GLY A 186 25.81 4.49 16.62
CA GLY A 186 24.45 4.47 16.08
C GLY A 186 23.36 4.46 17.15
N LEU A 187 23.67 4.16 18.42
CA LEU A 187 22.72 4.20 19.52
C LEU A 187 22.11 5.61 19.75
N VAL A 188 22.77 6.66 19.27
CA VAL A 188 22.18 8.02 19.24
C VAL A 188 20.84 8.03 18.49
N ALA A 189 20.65 7.19 17.51
CA ALA A 189 19.39 7.07 16.77
C ALA A 189 18.23 6.47 17.61
N LEU A 190 18.51 5.91 18.81
CA LEU A 190 17.46 5.51 19.75
C LEU A 190 16.67 6.70 20.31
N MET A 191 17.11 7.94 20.08
CA MET A 191 16.29 9.13 20.34
C MET A 191 15.11 9.29 19.37
N TYR A 192 15.15 8.69 18.19
CA TYR A 192 14.07 8.80 17.20
C TYR A 192 12.71 8.30 17.69
N PRO A 193 12.60 7.15 18.39
CA PRO A 193 11.37 6.76 19.06
C PRO A 193 10.83 7.82 20.03
N ALA A 194 11.69 8.51 20.78
CA ALA A 194 11.25 9.57 21.69
C ALA A 194 10.68 10.78 20.93
N VAL A 195 11.31 11.18 19.81
CA VAL A 195 10.79 12.25 18.94
C VAL A 195 9.44 11.85 18.34
N LEU A 196 9.30 10.59 17.90
CA LEU A 196 8.02 10.10 17.38
C LEU A 196 6.94 10.10 18.46
N LEU A 197 7.24 9.60 19.65
CA LEU A 197 6.29 9.57 20.77
C LEU A 197 5.87 10.98 21.19
N LEU A 198 6.80 11.94 21.22
CA LEU A 198 6.49 13.35 21.48
C LEU A 198 5.57 13.92 20.36
N THR A 199 5.88 13.63 19.11
CA THR A 199 5.04 14.04 17.96
C THR A 199 3.64 13.44 18.08
N ALA A 200 3.52 12.13 18.27
CA ALA A 200 2.25 11.44 18.42
C ALA A 200 1.45 11.96 19.63
N TRP A 201 2.12 12.22 20.76
CA TRP A 201 1.50 12.80 21.94
C TRP A 201 0.91 14.18 21.66
N LEU A 202 1.62 15.06 20.96
CA LEU A 202 1.12 16.37 20.57
C LEU A 202 -0.13 16.23 19.68
N TYR A 203 -0.11 15.32 18.70
CA TYR A 203 -1.23 15.13 17.78
C TYR A 203 -2.48 14.52 18.46
N VAL A 204 -2.27 13.63 19.43
CA VAL A 204 -3.38 13.05 20.22
C VAL A 204 -3.96 14.10 21.18
N THR A 205 -3.11 14.85 21.89
CA THR A 205 -3.57 15.88 22.84
C THR A 205 -4.26 17.06 22.15
N CYS A 206 -3.84 17.41 20.93
CA CYS A 206 -4.50 18.43 20.11
C CYS A 206 -5.72 17.89 19.35
N SER A 207 -6.15 16.64 19.60
CA SER A 207 -7.29 15.99 18.95
C SER A 207 -7.18 15.92 17.42
N LEU A 208 -5.96 15.93 16.89
CA LEU A 208 -5.67 15.77 15.47
C LEU A 208 -5.66 14.29 15.03
N VAL A 209 -5.55 13.38 15.99
CA VAL A 209 -5.58 11.92 15.79
C VAL A 209 -6.42 11.28 16.90
N ASN A 210 -7.26 10.31 16.55
CA ASN A 210 -8.18 9.63 17.44
C ASN A 210 -7.47 8.58 18.33
N GLY A 211 -6.70 9.04 19.31
CA GLY A 211 -6.06 8.18 20.30
C GLY A 211 -4.75 7.53 19.84
N TRP A 212 -4.07 6.89 20.78
CA TRP A 212 -2.74 6.30 20.60
C TRP A 212 -2.71 5.16 19.59
N GLU A 213 -3.79 4.41 19.50
CA GLU A 213 -3.90 3.29 18.57
C GLU A 213 -3.80 3.77 17.11
N HIS A 214 -4.50 4.85 16.76
CA HIS A 214 -4.39 5.46 15.44
C HIS A 214 -3.06 6.19 15.24
N ALA A 215 -2.50 6.74 16.32
CA ALA A 215 -1.27 7.52 16.23
C ALA A 215 -0.03 6.69 15.83
N LEU A 216 0.04 5.40 16.21
CA LEU A 216 1.25 4.58 16.07
C LEU A 216 1.05 3.29 15.29
N THR A 217 -0.18 2.97 14.83
CA THR A 217 -0.45 1.72 14.15
C THR A 217 -1.10 1.94 12.78
N PRO A 218 -1.20 0.91 11.92
CA PRO A 218 -1.91 0.99 10.65
C PRO A 218 -3.41 1.29 10.77
N PHE A 219 -4.02 1.25 11.96
CA PHE A 219 -5.40 1.70 12.17
C PHE A 219 -5.66 3.12 11.70
N PHE A 220 -4.64 3.96 11.64
CA PHE A 220 -4.71 5.29 11.04
C PHE A 220 -5.31 5.29 9.62
N TYR A 221 -5.12 4.21 8.87
CA TYR A 221 -5.57 4.08 7.48
C TYR A 221 -6.82 3.23 7.31
N TYR A 222 -7.53 2.93 8.41
CA TYR A 222 -8.78 2.20 8.38
C TYR A 222 -9.95 3.09 8.79
N ASP A 223 -11.08 2.95 8.09
CA ASP A 223 -12.33 3.60 8.51
C ASP A 223 -13.00 2.84 9.66
N TRP A 224 -12.84 1.51 9.69
CA TRP A 224 -13.35 0.62 10.74
C TRP A 224 -12.30 -0.42 11.15
N PRO A 225 -12.32 -0.88 12.41
CA PRO A 225 -11.45 -1.95 12.86
C PRO A 225 -11.61 -3.20 12.00
N SER A 226 -10.51 -3.80 11.58
CA SER A 226 -10.48 -5.00 10.77
C SER A 226 -9.79 -6.12 11.53
N THR A 227 -10.18 -7.37 11.25
CA THR A 227 -9.50 -8.56 11.76
C THR A 227 -8.22 -8.91 11.00
N TYR A 228 -8.01 -8.32 9.81
CA TYR A 228 -6.84 -8.58 8.97
C TYR A 228 -5.93 -7.36 8.90
N TYR A 229 -4.75 -7.48 9.50
CA TYR A 229 -3.77 -6.38 9.64
C TYR A 229 -2.59 -6.54 8.68
N PHE A 230 -2.84 -6.78 7.41
CA PHE A 230 -1.78 -6.94 6.40
C PHE A 230 -0.79 -5.77 6.32
N PRO A 231 -1.18 -4.51 6.56
CA PRO A 231 -0.22 -3.42 6.58
C PRO A 231 0.89 -3.61 7.62
N ILE A 232 0.61 -4.25 8.77
CA ILE A 232 1.63 -4.53 9.80
C ILE A 232 2.75 -5.41 9.23
N TYR A 233 2.40 -6.42 8.42
CA TYR A 233 3.42 -7.27 7.80
C TYR A 233 4.25 -6.51 6.76
N ALA A 234 3.61 -5.66 5.93
CA ALA A 234 4.34 -4.79 5.00
C ALA A 234 5.29 -3.85 5.74
N TRP A 235 4.84 -3.28 6.87
CA TRP A 235 5.63 -2.39 7.72
C TRP A 235 6.80 -3.09 8.37
N ALA A 236 6.59 -4.24 8.99
CA ALA A 236 7.62 -5.02 9.67
C ALA A 236 8.70 -5.54 8.70
N LEU A 237 8.32 -5.82 7.44
CA LEU A 237 9.27 -6.29 6.44
C LEU A 237 10.32 -5.24 6.07
N VAL A 238 10.04 -3.94 6.16
CA VAL A 238 11.04 -2.91 5.81
C VAL A 238 12.26 -2.97 6.73
N PRO A 239 12.14 -2.82 8.06
CA PRO A 239 13.27 -2.95 8.97
C PRO A 239 13.87 -4.37 8.97
N ALA A 240 13.04 -5.43 8.82
CA ALA A 240 13.52 -6.80 8.74
C ALA A 240 14.44 -7.03 7.54
N LEU A 241 14.08 -6.51 6.35
CA LEU A 241 14.91 -6.61 5.16
C LEU A 241 16.20 -5.79 5.27
N ILE A 242 16.18 -4.65 5.97
CA ILE A 242 17.40 -3.89 6.30
C ILE A 242 18.34 -4.75 7.16
N LEU A 243 17.81 -5.43 8.18
CA LEU A 243 18.58 -6.34 9.03
C LEU A 243 19.13 -7.52 8.22
N VAL A 244 18.30 -8.15 7.39
CA VAL A 244 18.74 -9.24 6.51
C VAL A 244 19.84 -8.78 5.53
N SER A 245 19.71 -7.59 4.96
CA SER A 245 20.75 -7.05 4.05
C SER A 245 22.08 -6.85 4.78
N TRP A 246 22.06 -6.39 6.03
CA TRP A 246 23.23 -6.25 6.88
C TRP A 246 23.86 -7.61 7.26
N MET A 247 23.04 -8.61 7.54
CA MET A 247 23.54 -9.96 7.81
C MET A 247 24.16 -10.60 6.56
N THR A 248 23.56 -10.41 5.39
CA THR A 248 24.06 -10.97 4.12
C THR A 248 25.38 -10.36 3.68
N GLU A 249 25.63 -9.09 4.01
CA GLU A 249 26.93 -8.44 3.80
C GLU A 249 28.06 -9.19 4.52
N ARG A 250 27.80 -9.74 5.72
CA ARG A 250 28.78 -10.46 6.54
C ARG A 250 28.98 -11.93 6.14
N LEU A 251 28.03 -12.54 5.44
CA LEU A 251 28.04 -13.98 5.13
C LEU A 251 28.74 -14.36 3.80
N GLY A 252 29.25 -13.37 3.05
CA GLY A 252 29.97 -13.58 1.78
C GLY A 252 29.05 -13.85 0.57
N PRO A 253 29.65 -14.08 -0.63
CA PRO A 253 28.93 -14.17 -1.88
C PRO A 253 28.05 -15.43 -1.92
N LYS A 254 26.73 -15.22 -2.12
CA LYS A 254 25.73 -16.28 -2.29
C LYS A 254 25.17 -16.23 -3.73
N PRO A 255 24.42 -17.25 -4.17
CA PRO A 255 23.81 -17.28 -5.51
C PRO A 255 22.73 -16.19 -5.65
N ALA A 256 23.18 -14.94 -5.78
CA ALA A 256 22.36 -13.73 -5.73
C ALA A 256 21.16 -13.77 -6.69
N LYS A 257 21.35 -14.32 -7.90
CA LYS A 257 20.25 -14.41 -8.89
C LYS A 257 19.18 -15.40 -8.47
N ALA A 258 19.55 -16.56 -7.94
CA ALA A 258 18.59 -17.55 -7.46
C ALA A 258 17.78 -17.02 -6.27
N MET A 259 18.43 -16.30 -5.35
CA MET A 259 17.75 -15.65 -4.21
C MET A 259 16.80 -14.53 -4.67
N ALA A 260 17.17 -13.75 -5.70
CA ALA A 260 16.29 -12.72 -6.24
C ALA A 260 15.03 -13.34 -6.85
N VAL A 261 15.17 -14.40 -7.63
CA VAL A 261 14.03 -15.15 -8.21
C VAL A 261 13.18 -15.74 -7.09
N PHE A 262 13.82 -16.39 -6.10
CA PHE A 262 13.10 -16.94 -4.95
C PHE A 262 12.30 -15.89 -4.20
N GLY A 263 12.87 -14.70 -3.89
CA GLY A 263 12.17 -13.62 -3.22
C GLY A 263 10.97 -13.11 -4.03
N LEU A 264 11.12 -12.99 -5.34
CA LEU A 264 10.01 -12.58 -6.23
C LEU A 264 8.91 -13.66 -6.28
N VAL A 265 9.28 -14.92 -6.46
CA VAL A 265 8.31 -16.05 -6.45
C VAL A 265 7.60 -16.12 -5.12
N LEU A 266 8.31 -15.94 -4.00
CA LEU A 266 7.73 -15.91 -2.66
C LEU A 266 6.70 -14.79 -2.51
N ALA A 267 6.96 -13.59 -3.05
CA ALA A 267 6.03 -12.47 -3.02
C ALA A 267 4.72 -12.81 -3.77
N PHE A 268 4.81 -13.35 -4.98
CA PHE A 268 3.63 -13.79 -5.75
C PHE A 268 2.90 -14.96 -5.09
N PHE A 269 3.64 -15.90 -4.51
CA PHE A 269 3.07 -17.02 -3.77
C PHE A 269 2.28 -16.56 -2.54
N ILE A 270 2.81 -15.63 -1.75
CA ILE A 270 2.12 -15.03 -0.61
C ILE A 270 0.85 -14.31 -1.08
N ALA A 271 0.97 -13.44 -2.09
CA ALA A 271 -0.17 -12.72 -2.64
C ALA A 271 -1.28 -13.68 -3.10
N GLY A 272 -0.95 -14.70 -3.89
CA GLY A 272 -1.92 -15.66 -4.40
C GLY A 272 -2.56 -16.53 -3.33
N ASN A 273 -1.77 -17.13 -2.42
CA ASN A 273 -2.30 -18.04 -1.40
C ASN A 273 -3.14 -17.33 -0.33
N LEU A 274 -2.80 -16.09 0.01
CA LEU A 274 -3.57 -15.34 0.99
C LEU A 274 -4.77 -14.62 0.35
N TYR A 275 -4.72 -14.35 -0.94
CA TYR A 275 -5.82 -13.72 -1.66
C TYR A 275 -7.14 -14.47 -1.47
N ASP A 276 -7.18 -15.77 -1.75
CA ASP A 276 -8.38 -16.59 -1.62
C ASP A 276 -8.97 -16.64 -0.18
N LYS A 277 -8.12 -16.36 0.83
CA LYS A 277 -8.54 -16.35 2.24
C LYS A 277 -9.18 -15.04 2.65
N VAL A 278 -8.81 -13.95 2.01
CA VAL A 278 -9.27 -12.60 2.37
C VAL A 278 -10.27 -12.03 1.37
N HIS A 279 -10.28 -12.55 0.16
CA HIS A 279 -11.20 -12.15 -0.89
C HIS A 279 -12.63 -12.58 -0.56
N SER A 280 -13.49 -11.62 -0.26
CA SER A 280 -14.93 -11.87 -0.07
C SER A 280 -15.62 -11.91 -1.42
N ARG A 281 -15.89 -13.13 -1.93
CA ARG A 281 -16.58 -13.31 -3.22
C ARG A 281 -17.96 -12.63 -3.24
N SER A 282 -18.70 -12.70 -2.14
CA SER A 282 -20.03 -12.08 -2.06
C SER A 282 -19.96 -10.56 -2.13
N TYR A 283 -18.98 -9.96 -1.45
CA TYR A 283 -18.81 -8.50 -1.49
C TYR A 283 -18.27 -8.04 -2.84
N TYR A 284 -17.31 -8.74 -3.41
CA TYR A 284 -16.79 -8.42 -4.75
C TYR A 284 -17.91 -8.49 -5.80
N ARG A 285 -18.79 -9.50 -5.68
CA ARG A 285 -19.97 -9.62 -6.51
C ARG A 285 -20.92 -8.43 -6.36
N LEU A 286 -21.11 -7.92 -5.14
CA LEU A 286 -21.92 -6.73 -4.89
C LEU A 286 -21.39 -5.52 -5.66
N ILE A 287 -20.07 -5.29 -5.61
CA ILE A 287 -19.43 -4.19 -6.35
C ILE A 287 -19.59 -4.39 -7.87
N GLN A 288 -19.50 -5.62 -8.37
CA GLN A 288 -19.72 -5.92 -9.79
C GLN A 288 -21.16 -5.59 -10.21
N GLU A 289 -22.15 -6.03 -9.44
CA GLU A 289 -23.56 -5.78 -9.76
C GLU A 289 -23.91 -4.29 -9.67
N GLN A 290 -23.33 -3.58 -8.70
CA GLN A 290 -23.44 -2.11 -8.63
C GLN A 290 -22.88 -1.47 -9.89
N TYR A 291 -21.67 -1.84 -10.31
CA TYR A 291 -21.06 -1.31 -11.53
C TYR A 291 -21.90 -1.60 -12.78
N TRP A 292 -22.41 -2.82 -12.94
CA TRP A 292 -23.26 -3.17 -14.07
C TRP A 292 -24.59 -2.42 -14.06
N ALA A 293 -25.20 -2.22 -12.88
CA ALA A 293 -26.42 -1.44 -12.74
C ALA A 293 -26.22 0.04 -13.12
N GLU A 294 -25.11 0.66 -12.68
CA GLU A 294 -24.75 2.02 -13.04
C GLU A 294 -24.52 2.21 -14.55
N ASN A 295 -23.99 1.16 -15.23
CA ASN A 295 -23.75 1.18 -16.67
C ASN A 295 -24.94 0.65 -17.52
N GLY A 296 -26.04 0.21 -16.87
CA GLY A 296 -27.21 -0.32 -17.58
C GLY A 296 -27.02 -1.73 -18.16
N ASP A 297 -25.99 -2.46 -17.71
CA ASP A 297 -25.66 -3.84 -18.15
C ASP A 297 -26.58 -4.88 -17.47
N TRP A 298 -27.89 -4.67 -17.58
CA TRP A 298 -28.93 -5.49 -16.93
C TRP A 298 -28.84 -6.97 -17.29
N ASP A 299 -28.47 -7.28 -18.53
CA ASP A 299 -28.36 -8.66 -19.00
C ASP A 299 -27.30 -9.43 -18.23
N ARG A 300 -26.15 -8.82 -17.96
CA ARG A 300 -25.09 -9.45 -17.13
C ARG A 300 -25.54 -9.76 -15.71
N ILE A 301 -26.32 -8.87 -15.10
CA ILE A 301 -26.88 -9.12 -13.75
C ILE A 301 -27.80 -10.33 -13.78
N ILE A 302 -28.67 -10.43 -14.80
CA ILE A 302 -29.62 -11.56 -14.95
C ILE A 302 -28.90 -12.87 -15.25
N GLU A 303 -27.96 -12.88 -16.18
CA GLU A 303 -27.19 -14.07 -16.58
C GLU A 303 -26.35 -14.66 -15.45
N THR A 304 -25.80 -13.78 -14.61
CA THR A 304 -24.93 -14.19 -13.54
C THR A 304 -25.66 -14.48 -12.21
N ALA A 305 -27.00 -14.29 -12.16
CA ALA A 305 -27.79 -14.53 -10.97
C ALA A 305 -27.82 -16.00 -10.57
N ASP A 306 -27.53 -16.28 -9.29
CA ASP A 306 -27.63 -17.63 -8.71
C ASP A 306 -28.88 -17.75 -7.83
N ARG A 307 -29.46 -18.96 -7.78
CA ARG A 307 -30.61 -19.27 -6.91
C ARG A 307 -30.32 -19.13 -5.43
N ARG A 308 -29.06 -19.24 -5.01
CA ARG A 308 -28.61 -19.14 -3.60
C ARG A 308 -27.84 -17.87 -3.29
N GLN A 309 -28.03 -16.82 -4.08
CA GLN A 309 -27.32 -15.58 -3.84
C GLN A 309 -27.79 -14.87 -2.55
N PRO A 310 -26.90 -14.10 -1.87
CA PRO A 310 -27.28 -13.30 -0.71
C PRO A 310 -28.41 -12.31 -0.99
N THR A 311 -29.22 -11.97 0.01
CA THR A 311 -30.41 -11.14 -0.13
C THR A 311 -30.10 -9.76 -0.73
N PHE A 312 -28.94 -9.17 -0.44
CA PHE A 312 -28.54 -7.87 -0.97
C PHE A 312 -28.30 -7.90 -2.50
N LEU A 313 -27.89 -9.04 -3.08
CA LEU A 313 -27.76 -9.21 -4.53
C LEU A 313 -29.12 -9.41 -5.21
N VAL A 314 -30.12 -9.94 -4.50
CA VAL A 314 -31.48 -10.09 -5.03
C VAL A 314 -32.08 -8.74 -5.39
N SER A 315 -31.71 -7.66 -4.69
CA SER A 315 -32.19 -6.30 -5.00
C SER A 315 -31.73 -5.84 -6.37
N TYR A 316 -30.49 -6.10 -6.76
CA TYR A 316 -29.97 -5.78 -8.09
C TYR A 316 -30.60 -6.64 -9.19
N LEU A 317 -30.81 -7.94 -8.91
CA LEU A 317 -31.53 -8.82 -9.83
C LEU A 317 -32.95 -8.34 -10.09
N ASN A 318 -33.70 -8.00 -9.04
CA ASN A 318 -35.06 -7.48 -9.17
C ASN A 318 -35.10 -6.15 -9.93
N LEU A 319 -34.11 -5.26 -9.68
CA LEU A 319 -33.96 -4.03 -10.45
C LEU A 319 -33.72 -4.32 -11.94
N ALA A 320 -32.82 -5.25 -12.26
CA ALA A 320 -32.52 -5.65 -13.63
C ALA A 320 -33.74 -6.27 -14.33
N LEU A 321 -34.49 -7.15 -13.64
CA LEU A 321 -35.72 -7.75 -14.14
C LEU A 321 -36.81 -6.69 -14.38
N ALA A 322 -36.91 -5.67 -13.51
CA ALA A 322 -37.82 -4.55 -13.68
C ALA A 322 -37.48 -3.74 -14.93
N GLN A 323 -36.23 -3.38 -15.12
CA GLN A 323 -35.76 -2.62 -16.29
C GLN A 323 -35.96 -3.37 -17.62
N LYS A 324 -35.93 -4.70 -17.60
CA LYS A 324 -36.21 -5.56 -18.77
C LYS A 324 -37.70 -5.93 -18.92
N GLY A 325 -38.58 -5.46 -18.03
CA GLY A 325 -40.01 -5.83 -18.06
C GLY A 325 -40.33 -7.29 -17.68
N LEU A 326 -39.39 -7.96 -17.03
CA LEU A 326 -39.48 -9.39 -16.68
C LEU A 326 -39.82 -9.62 -15.21
N LEU A 327 -39.93 -8.55 -14.39
CA LEU A 327 -40.10 -8.65 -12.95
C LEU A 327 -41.33 -9.48 -12.54
N VAL A 328 -42.50 -9.24 -13.17
CA VAL A 328 -43.76 -9.93 -12.83
C VAL A 328 -43.67 -11.44 -13.05
N LYS A 329 -42.86 -11.89 -14.03
CA LYS A 329 -42.70 -13.32 -14.36
C LYS A 329 -41.67 -14.02 -13.49
N ASN A 330 -40.69 -13.29 -12.97
CA ASN A 330 -39.47 -13.87 -12.37
C ASN A 330 -39.15 -13.25 -10.98
N PHE A 331 -40.12 -12.57 -10.34
CA PHE A 331 -39.87 -11.98 -9.00
C PHE A 331 -39.48 -13.07 -8.00
N ARG A 332 -38.41 -12.84 -7.28
CA ARG A 332 -37.85 -13.73 -6.27
C ARG A 332 -37.70 -13.05 -4.93
#